data_2d2c521e98aa510f2ffb8a7e976b8736
#
_entry.id   2d2c521e98aa510f2ffb8a7e976b8736
#
_cell.length_a   1.000
_cell.length_b   1.000
_cell.length_c   1.000
_cell.angle_alpha   90.00
_cell.angle_beta   90.00
_cell.angle_gamma   90.00
#
_symmetry.space_group_name_H-M   'P 1'
#
loop_
_entity.id
_entity.type
_entity.pdbx_description
1 polymer ?
#
loop_
_entity_poly.entity_id
_entity_poly.type
_entity_poly.pdbx_seq_one_letter_code
_entity_poly.pdbx_strand_id
1 'polypeptide(L)'
;MGLDMYLTGDKFVPEYQDKFPRAKVDSYPVESQRLKMGYWRKHWALHNYIEANYNDGESLGKVELGPISLREIADAVEQGKLPDADYRGEIDAYHKEPDQVAATVKTLRDAADWLEKDDNTWKTVEYYGSW
;
A
#
# COMPACT_ATOMS: atom_id res chain seq x y z
N MET A 1 18.87 11.89 3.26
CA MET A 1 18.31 10.60 3.60
C MET A 1 17.14 10.25 2.68
N GLY A 2 17.00 9.00 2.33
CA GLY A 2 16.00 8.59 1.36
C GLY A 2 14.66 8.23 2.00
N LEU A 3 13.58 8.53 1.32
CA LEU A 3 12.24 8.07 1.67
C LEU A 3 12.05 6.66 1.12
N ASP A 4 11.82 5.71 1.99
CA ASP A 4 11.39 4.35 1.62
C ASP A 4 9.90 4.21 1.96
N MET A 5 9.13 3.73 1.00
CA MET A 5 7.68 3.65 1.09
C MET A 5 7.22 2.22 0.89
N TYR A 6 6.38 1.75 1.78
CA TYR A 6 5.92 0.36 1.81
C TYR A 6 4.41 0.29 1.79
N LEU A 7 3.87 -0.57 0.94
CA LEU A 7 2.48 -0.98 0.98
C LEU A 7 2.46 -2.45 1.41
N THR A 8 1.82 -2.72 2.54
CA THR A 8 1.84 -4.03 3.19
C THR A 8 0.42 -4.53 3.40
N GLY A 9 0.16 -5.78 3.04
CA GLY A 9 -1.10 -6.44 3.33
C GLY A 9 -0.95 -7.42 4.48
N ASP A 10 -1.89 -7.41 5.41
CA ASP A 10 -1.99 -8.40 6.48
C ASP A 10 -3.25 -9.23 6.29
N LYS A 11 -3.11 -10.54 6.38
CA LYS A 11 -4.19 -11.51 6.26
C LYS A 11 -4.26 -12.35 7.52
N PHE A 12 -5.41 -12.38 8.17
CA PHE A 12 -5.64 -13.10 9.42
C PHE A 12 -6.63 -14.22 9.20
N VAL A 13 -6.33 -15.38 9.78
CA VAL A 13 -7.23 -16.53 9.76
C VAL A 13 -7.76 -16.76 11.18
N PRO A 14 -9.06 -16.55 11.44
CA PRO A 14 -9.63 -16.74 12.77
C PRO A 14 -9.52 -18.19 13.27
N GLU A 15 -9.25 -18.36 14.56
CA GLU A 15 -9.07 -19.68 15.18
C GLU A 15 -10.30 -20.61 15.04
N TYR A 16 -11.48 -20.04 15.05
CA TYR A 16 -12.73 -20.82 15.04
C TYR A 16 -13.15 -21.28 13.65
N GLN A 17 -12.38 -20.98 12.61
CA GLN A 17 -12.68 -21.45 11.25
C GLN A 17 -12.01 -22.82 11.00
N ASP A 18 -12.56 -23.86 11.60
CA ASP A 18 -12.10 -25.23 11.44
C ASP A 18 -12.18 -25.76 10.00
N LYS A 19 -12.93 -25.08 9.14
CA LYS A 19 -13.11 -25.45 7.74
C LYS A 19 -11.86 -25.25 6.88
N PHE A 20 -10.93 -24.42 7.35
CA PHE A 20 -9.72 -24.10 6.63
C PHE A 20 -8.53 -24.33 7.54
N PRO A 21 -7.90 -25.53 7.46
CA PRO A 21 -6.74 -25.80 8.29
C PRO A 21 -5.66 -24.76 8.00
N ARG A 22 -5.12 -24.18 9.06
CA ARG A 22 -4.06 -23.19 8.97
C ARG A 22 -2.81 -23.82 8.39
N ALA A 23 -2.13 -23.08 7.53
CA ALA A 23 -0.76 -23.41 7.16
C ALA A 23 0.11 -23.48 8.41
N LYS A 24 1.10 -24.35 8.41
CA LYS A 24 2.06 -24.46 9.51
C LYS A 24 3.45 -24.09 9.03
N VAL A 25 4.17 -23.37 9.89
CA VAL A 25 5.59 -23.11 9.72
C VAL A 25 6.29 -23.68 10.96
N ASP A 26 7.26 -24.54 10.75
CA ASP A 26 8.00 -25.21 11.82
C ASP A 26 7.07 -25.88 12.85
N SER A 27 6.00 -26.51 12.37
CA SER A 27 4.96 -27.19 13.17
C SER A 27 4.02 -26.27 13.93
N TYR A 28 4.17 -24.96 13.84
CA TYR A 28 3.27 -24.00 14.49
C TYR A 28 2.24 -23.45 13.52
N PRO A 29 0.97 -23.32 13.94
CA PRO A 29 -0.05 -22.73 13.07
C PRO A 29 0.24 -21.26 12.80
N VAL A 30 0.02 -20.83 11.54
CA VAL A 30 0.17 -19.44 11.15
C VAL A 30 -1.13 -18.70 11.42
N GLU A 31 -1.08 -17.68 12.28
CA GLU A 31 -2.23 -16.84 12.60
C GLU A 31 -2.44 -15.70 11.61
N SER A 32 -1.35 -15.18 11.08
CA SER A 32 -1.39 -14.07 10.14
C SER A 32 -0.27 -14.19 9.12
N GLN A 33 -0.49 -13.57 7.98
CA GLN A 33 0.52 -13.47 6.92
C GLN A 33 0.68 -12.01 6.54
N ARG A 34 1.93 -11.54 6.47
CA ARG A 34 2.25 -10.19 6.01
C ARG A 34 2.81 -10.28 4.59
N LEU A 35 2.19 -9.54 3.68
CA LEU A 35 2.54 -9.55 2.27
C LEU A 35 3.13 -8.20 1.87
N LYS A 36 4.26 -8.24 1.18
CA LYS A 36 4.83 -7.05 0.55
C LYS A 36 4.07 -6.80 -0.76
N MET A 37 3.23 -5.78 -0.77
CA MET A 37 2.41 -5.46 -1.93
C MET A 37 3.04 -4.44 -2.85
N GLY A 38 3.73 -3.46 -2.28
CA GLY A 38 4.40 -2.43 -3.04
C GLY A 38 5.55 -1.80 -2.31
N TYR A 39 6.47 -1.26 -3.08
CA TYR A 39 7.61 -0.53 -2.59
C TYR A 39 7.93 0.60 -3.55
N TRP A 40 8.13 1.80 -2.99
CA TRP A 40 8.60 2.96 -3.74
C TRP A 40 9.74 3.61 -2.98
N ARG A 41 10.66 4.17 -3.71
CA ARG A 41 11.72 4.95 -3.09
C ARG A 41 11.63 6.38 -3.58
N LYS A 42 11.60 7.31 -2.63
CA LYS A 42 11.61 8.75 -2.90
C LYS A 42 10.49 9.22 -3.83
N HIS A 43 9.33 8.59 -3.76
CA HIS A 43 8.13 9.05 -4.48
C HIS A 43 7.40 10.07 -3.62
N TRP A 44 7.99 11.23 -3.44
CA TRP A 44 7.49 12.26 -2.54
C TRP A 44 6.09 12.74 -2.92
N ALA A 45 5.77 12.84 -4.20
CA ALA A 45 4.45 13.25 -4.65
C ALA A 45 3.37 12.28 -4.15
N LEU A 46 3.59 10.97 -4.26
CA LEU A 46 2.68 9.95 -3.76
C LEU A 46 2.61 9.98 -2.23
N HIS A 47 3.75 10.06 -1.57
CA HIS A 47 3.82 10.14 -0.11
C HIS A 47 3.03 11.33 0.43
N ASN A 48 3.27 12.52 -0.12
CA ASN A 48 2.59 13.73 0.31
C ASN A 48 1.09 13.66 0.05
N TYR A 49 0.68 13.06 -1.05
CA TYR A 49 -0.74 12.87 -1.35
C TYR A 49 -1.41 11.96 -0.31
N ILE A 50 -0.80 10.84 0.04
CA ILE A 50 -1.34 9.92 1.03
C ILE A 50 -1.39 10.55 2.40
N GLU A 51 -0.33 11.21 2.85
CA GLU A 51 -0.29 11.88 4.15
C GLU A 51 -1.34 12.99 4.26
N ALA A 52 -1.49 13.81 3.24
CA ALA A 52 -2.43 14.91 3.25
C ALA A 52 -3.90 14.46 3.24
N ASN A 53 -4.22 13.40 2.53
CA ASN A 53 -5.61 12.98 2.31
C ASN A 53 -6.07 11.85 3.23
N TYR A 54 -5.15 11.05 3.76
CA TYR A 54 -5.50 9.84 4.52
C TYR A 54 -4.86 9.76 5.89
N ASN A 55 -3.97 10.67 6.25
CA ASN A 55 -3.27 10.67 7.54
C ASN A 55 -3.22 12.06 8.20
N ASP A 56 -4.17 12.93 7.89
CA ASP A 56 -4.28 14.28 8.45
C ASP A 56 -2.98 15.12 8.37
N GLY A 57 -2.15 14.85 7.36
CA GLY A 57 -0.88 15.54 7.18
C GLY A 57 0.24 15.08 8.11
N GLU A 58 0.00 14.07 8.95
CA GLU A 58 1.05 13.49 9.77
C GLU A 58 2.03 12.70 8.91
N SER A 59 3.32 12.95 9.08
CA SER A 59 4.35 12.41 8.22
C SER A 59 5.00 11.14 8.75
N LEU A 60 4.59 10.66 9.90
CA LEU A 60 5.11 9.43 10.51
C LEU A 60 3.95 8.51 10.90
N GLY A 61 4.17 7.22 10.76
CA GLY A 61 3.21 6.22 11.17
C GLY A 61 2.60 5.45 9.99
N LYS A 62 1.77 4.50 10.35
CA LYS A 62 1.08 3.64 9.39
C LYS A 62 -0.31 4.20 9.11
N VAL A 63 -0.69 4.14 7.85
CA VAL A 63 -2.02 4.55 7.39
C VAL A 63 -2.71 3.31 6.86
N GLU A 64 -3.85 2.95 7.45
CA GLU A 64 -4.69 1.89 6.91
C GLU A 64 -5.48 2.43 5.73
N LEU A 65 -5.42 1.72 4.60
CA LEU A 65 -6.09 2.11 3.36
C LEU A 65 -7.11 1.05 2.96
N GLY A 66 -8.35 1.47 2.81
CA GLY A 66 -9.42 0.61 2.29
C GLY A 66 -9.42 0.55 0.76
N PRO A 67 -10.30 -0.30 0.18
CA PRO A 67 -10.34 -0.46 -1.28
C PRO A 67 -10.72 0.83 -2.00
N ILE A 68 -11.63 1.62 -1.45
CA ILE A 68 -12.02 2.90 -2.05
C ILE A 68 -10.83 3.86 -2.08
N SER A 69 -10.14 4.01 -0.94
CA SER A 69 -8.97 4.89 -0.84
C SER A 69 -7.85 4.47 -1.79
N LEU A 70 -7.56 3.18 -1.88
CA LEU A 70 -6.54 2.66 -2.79
C LEU A 70 -6.88 2.97 -4.26
N ARG A 71 -8.14 2.86 -4.66
CA ARG A 71 -8.58 3.18 -6.01
C ARG A 71 -8.54 4.68 -6.29
N GLU A 72 -8.90 5.50 -5.32
CA GLU A 72 -8.78 6.97 -5.45
C GLU A 72 -7.33 7.40 -5.66
N ILE A 73 -6.41 6.80 -4.89
CA ILE A 73 -4.98 7.08 -5.05
C ILE A 73 -4.51 6.64 -6.44
N ALA A 74 -4.91 5.44 -6.87
CA ALA A 74 -4.57 4.93 -8.20
C ALA A 74 -5.07 5.86 -9.31
N ASP A 75 -6.30 6.34 -9.21
CA ASP A 75 -6.87 7.27 -10.18
C ASP A 75 -6.10 8.59 -10.22
N ALA A 76 -5.71 9.11 -9.05
CA ALA A 76 -4.92 10.34 -8.96
C ALA A 76 -3.55 10.16 -9.63
N VAL A 77 -2.91 9.03 -9.43
CA VAL A 77 -1.63 8.71 -10.09
C VAL A 77 -1.80 8.63 -11.61
N GLU A 78 -2.80 7.89 -12.07
CA GLU A 78 -3.07 7.68 -13.49
C GLU A 78 -3.40 8.99 -14.21
N GLN A 79 -4.15 9.87 -13.57
CA GLN A 79 -4.58 11.15 -14.13
C GLN A 79 -3.56 12.27 -13.96
N GLY A 80 -2.42 11.99 -13.35
CA GLY A 80 -1.39 13.00 -13.12
C GLY A 80 -1.79 14.08 -12.11
N LYS A 81 -2.63 13.72 -11.14
CA LYS A 81 -3.16 14.67 -10.15
C LYS A 81 -2.39 14.70 -8.84
N LEU A 82 -1.27 14.01 -8.74
CA LEU A 82 -0.42 14.11 -7.56
C LEU A 82 0.19 15.51 -7.46
N PRO A 83 0.30 16.08 -6.24
CA PRO A 83 0.96 17.36 -6.09
C PRO A 83 2.44 17.27 -6.50
N ASP A 84 2.95 18.33 -7.07
CA ASP A 84 4.38 18.40 -7.34
C ASP A 84 5.14 18.35 -6.03
N ALA A 85 6.08 17.43 -5.94
CA ALA A 85 6.94 17.32 -4.77
C ALA A 85 8.12 18.24 -4.96
N ASP A 86 8.06 19.40 -4.35
CA ASP A 86 9.12 20.40 -4.40
C ASP A 86 10.24 20.06 -3.42
N TYR A 87 10.64 18.80 -3.37
CA TYR A 87 11.69 18.37 -2.49
C TYR A 87 12.95 18.06 -3.30
N ARG A 88 13.83 19.06 -3.41
CA ARG A 88 15.14 18.97 -4.07
C ARG A 88 15.15 18.60 -5.56
N GLY A 89 14.04 18.73 -6.23
CA GLY A 89 13.95 18.74 -7.69
C GLY A 89 14.37 17.50 -8.48
N GLU A 90 14.84 16.45 -7.83
CA GLU A 90 15.57 15.39 -8.55
C GLU A 90 14.77 14.10 -8.78
N ILE A 91 13.60 13.96 -8.20
CA ILE A 91 13.17 12.60 -7.89
C ILE A 91 11.87 12.21 -8.55
N ASP A 92 11.02 13.17 -8.92
CA ASP A 92 9.73 12.88 -9.49
C ASP A 92 9.78 12.44 -10.95
N ALA A 93 10.86 12.74 -11.67
CA ALA A 93 10.97 12.39 -13.08
C ALA A 93 10.89 10.87 -13.31
N TYR A 94 11.55 10.08 -12.47
CA TYR A 94 11.49 8.62 -12.56
C TYR A 94 10.07 8.12 -12.37
N HIS A 95 9.37 8.62 -11.37
CA HIS A 95 8.01 8.16 -11.04
C HIS A 95 6.95 8.66 -12.01
N LYS A 96 7.27 9.69 -12.81
CA LYS A 96 6.40 10.20 -13.87
C LYS A 96 6.55 9.46 -15.20
N GLU A 97 7.55 8.59 -15.32
CA GLU A 97 7.70 7.75 -16.51
C GLU A 97 6.45 6.85 -16.67
N PRO A 98 5.95 6.68 -17.92
CA PRO A 98 4.70 5.91 -18.13
C PRO A 98 4.73 4.51 -17.55
N ASP A 99 5.85 3.82 -17.63
CA ASP A 99 6.01 2.47 -17.07
C ASP A 99 5.89 2.47 -15.54
N GLN A 100 6.44 3.48 -14.88
CA GLN A 100 6.38 3.61 -13.44
C GLN A 100 4.99 4.00 -12.96
N VAL A 101 4.33 4.88 -13.68
CA VAL A 101 2.93 5.24 -13.42
C VAL A 101 2.05 4.00 -13.53
N ALA A 102 2.18 3.24 -14.61
CA ALA A 102 1.38 2.02 -14.82
C ALA A 102 1.64 0.98 -13.71
N ALA A 103 2.88 0.79 -13.30
CA ALA A 103 3.23 -0.14 -12.22
C ALA A 103 2.63 0.28 -10.88
N THR A 104 2.69 1.57 -10.56
CA THR A 104 2.11 2.11 -9.32
C THR A 104 0.59 1.95 -9.31
N VAL A 105 -0.08 2.30 -10.40
CA VAL A 105 -1.54 2.14 -10.56
C VAL A 105 -1.94 0.68 -10.38
N LYS A 106 -1.23 -0.23 -11.04
CA LYS A 106 -1.50 -1.66 -10.93
C LYS A 106 -1.34 -2.15 -9.48
N THR A 107 -0.27 -1.77 -8.81
CA THR A 107 -0.01 -2.14 -7.41
C THR A 107 -1.17 -1.72 -6.51
N LEU A 108 -1.63 -0.49 -6.63
CA LEU A 108 -2.72 0.04 -5.80
C LEU A 108 -4.06 -0.64 -6.11
N ARG A 109 -4.38 -0.84 -7.37
CA ARG A 109 -5.63 -1.50 -7.79
C ARG A 109 -5.65 -2.97 -7.41
N ASP A 110 -4.53 -3.67 -7.56
CA ASP A 110 -4.41 -5.08 -7.15
C ASP A 110 -4.59 -5.23 -5.64
N ALA A 111 -4.07 -4.31 -4.85
CA ALA A 111 -4.27 -4.29 -3.39
C ALA A 111 -5.75 -4.08 -3.03
N ALA A 112 -6.44 -3.19 -3.74
CA ALA A 112 -7.87 -2.97 -3.56
C ALA A 112 -8.68 -4.22 -3.89
N ASP A 113 -8.39 -4.87 -5.01
CA ASP A 113 -9.05 -6.12 -5.43
C ASP A 113 -8.82 -7.23 -4.41
N TRP A 114 -7.60 -7.34 -3.89
CA TRP A 114 -7.26 -8.31 -2.86
C TRP A 114 -8.07 -8.12 -1.57
N LEU A 115 -8.28 -6.86 -1.15
CA LEU A 115 -9.12 -6.54 0.01
C LEU A 115 -10.58 -6.94 -0.19
N GLU A 116 -11.09 -6.80 -1.41
CA GLU A 116 -12.50 -7.08 -1.73
C GLU A 116 -12.77 -8.55 -2.02
N LYS A 117 -11.73 -9.34 -2.22
CA LYS A 117 -11.89 -10.78 -2.45
C LYS A 117 -12.45 -11.44 -1.21
N ASP A 118 -13.61 -12.08 -1.35
CA ASP A 118 -14.27 -12.79 -0.26
C ASP A 118 -13.69 -14.19 -0.12
N ASP A 119 -12.77 -14.35 0.82
CA ASP A 119 -12.13 -15.63 1.12
C ASP A 119 -12.25 -16.01 2.59
N ASN A 120 -13.18 -15.40 3.32
CA ASN A 120 -13.44 -15.62 4.75
C ASN A 120 -12.24 -15.30 5.65
N THR A 121 -11.36 -14.43 5.20
CA THR A 121 -10.23 -13.97 6.01
C THR A 121 -10.37 -12.49 6.31
N TRP A 122 -9.77 -12.07 7.40
CA TRP A 122 -9.68 -10.65 7.72
C TRP A 122 -8.41 -10.09 7.08
N LYS A 123 -8.57 -9.04 6.29
CA LYS A 123 -7.47 -8.44 5.55
C LYS A 123 -7.39 -6.94 5.79
N THR A 124 -6.18 -6.44 5.92
CA THR A 124 -5.90 -4.99 5.96
C THR A 124 -4.76 -4.65 5.02
N VAL A 125 -4.75 -3.43 4.51
CA VAL A 125 -3.63 -2.87 3.76
C VAL A 125 -3.18 -1.61 4.47
N GLU A 126 -1.88 -1.50 4.70
CA GLU A 126 -1.27 -0.35 5.36
C GLU A 126 -0.19 0.27 4.48
N TYR A 127 -0.13 1.59 4.51
CA TYR A 127 0.97 2.36 3.93
C TYR A 127 1.89 2.86 5.04
N TYR A 128 3.19 2.80 4.80
CA TYR A 128 4.18 3.34 5.72
C TYR A 128 5.33 3.98 4.93
N GLY A 129 5.67 5.22 5.26
CA GLY A 129 6.83 5.92 4.71
C GLY A 129 7.86 6.17 5.80
N SER A 130 9.12 5.90 5.49
CA SER A 130 10.26 6.08 6.41
C SER A 130 11.37 6.87 5.72
N TRP A 131 11.85 7.92 6.40
CA TRP A 131 12.97 8.73 5.91
C TRP A 131 13.92 9.17 6.99
#